data_a80eebdd8229d5191feeab8f81390403
#
_entry.id   a80eebdd8229d5191feeab8f81390403
#
_cell.length_a   1.000
_cell.length_b   1.000
_cell.length_c   1.000
_cell.angle_alpha   90.00
_cell.angle_beta   90.00
_cell.angle_gamma   90.00
#
_symmetry.space_group_name_H-M   'P 1'
#
loop_
_entity.id
_entity.type
_entity.pdbx_description
1 polymer ?
#
loop_
_entity_poly.entity_id
_entity_poly.type
_entity_poly.pdbx_seq_one_letter_code
_entity_poly.pdbx_strand_id
1 'polypeptide(L)'
;MSLFGVDSITALHDTIKKQWLYTVTPLFSKLSSHPGQMEKGRNFVKAVNSILQAVFPQASGLGNTLTNSLEYVVVTPVVEDHITKTTKKVVLVFDDVDRSVLNCAELLGCINDYCENQHFNTIIIANREYYDASDPQDDDFFRAVREKTVAYTVFNCPDYKKIIHNLIGNWDWKTEEYGDFLKEHEETILELFASDPFDTRDADTSLMKNHNIRSLITSLESFHRIYYHLINAGIPDLDRYFFSFVAFSLAEKSGVCRNGTTSYRFTDDEVVELYPLFSADFLFDSVRQWIRFGNWDKDQFEKELARITTVSSPEK
;
A
#
# COMPACT_ATOMS: atom_id res chain seq x y z
N MET A 1 -3.95 9.36 8.11
CA MET A 1 -4.01 8.24 9.06
C MET A 1 -4.72 7.07 8.42
N SER A 2 -4.21 5.86 8.59
CA SER A 2 -4.89 4.64 8.14
C SER A 2 -6.00 4.28 9.13
N LEU A 3 -7.14 3.86 8.61
CA LEU A 3 -8.29 3.37 9.39
C LEU A 3 -8.30 1.84 9.49
N PHE A 4 -7.28 1.18 8.96
CA PHE A 4 -7.12 -0.25 9.08
C PHE A 4 -7.05 -0.66 10.58
N GLY A 5 -7.98 -1.53 11.00
CA GLY A 5 -8.05 -2.01 12.38
C GLY A 5 -8.70 -1.05 13.38
N VAL A 6 -9.28 0.05 12.93
CA VAL A 6 -10.13 0.91 13.77
C VAL A 6 -11.52 0.26 13.87
N ASP A 7 -11.92 -0.09 15.10
CA ASP A 7 -13.10 -0.90 15.39
C ASP A 7 -14.24 -0.15 16.09
N SER A 8 -13.98 1.09 16.49
CA SER A 8 -14.97 1.92 17.21
C SER A 8 -14.77 3.41 16.94
N ILE A 9 -15.83 4.19 17.07
CA ILE A 9 -15.81 5.66 16.96
C ILE A 9 -14.88 6.25 18.04
N THR A 10 -14.84 5.66 19.22
CA THR A 10 -13.89 6.08 20.27
C THR A 10 -12.44 5.88 19.83
N ALA A 11 -12.12 4.70 19.28
CA ALA A 11 -10.78 4.43 18.75
C ALA A 11 -10.42 5.37 17.58
N LEU A 12 -11.40 5.75 16.77
CA LEU A 12 -11.23 6.74 15.70
C LEU A 12 -10.85 8.10 16.28
N HIS A 13 -11.60 8.62 17.24
CA HIS A 13 -11.30 9.89 17.91
C HIS A 13 -9.91 9.89 18.56
N ASP A 14 -9.57 8.80 19.24
CA ASP A 14 -8.25 8.65 19.87
C ASP A 14 -7.12 8.63 18.82
N THR A 15 -7.35 8.00 17.68
CA THR A 15 -6.41 7.97 16.57
C THR A 15 -6.21 9.37 15.98
N ILE A 16 -7.29 10.12 15.78
CA ILE A 16 -7.23 11.51 15.30
C ILE A 16 -6.45 12.39 16.29
N LYS A 17 -6.76 12.31 17.58
CA LYS A 17 -6.05 13.06 18.62
C LYS A 17 -4.56 12.74 18.68
N LYS A 18 -4.20 11.45 18.60
CA LYS A 18 -2.80 11.01 18.55
C LYS A 18 -2.07 11.57 17.33
N GLN A 19 -2.66 11.43 16.14
CA GLN A 19 -2.04 11.93 14.90
C GLN A 19 -1.92 13.45 14.89
N TRP A 20 -2.92 14.14 15.38
CA TRP A 20 -2.89 15.60 15.54
C TRP A 20 -1.74 16.01 16.46
N LEU A 21 -1.60 15.38 17.63
CA LEU A 21 -0.50 15.64 18.57
C LEU A 21 0.87 15.40 17.91
N TYR A 22 1.05 14.29 17.18
CA TYR A 22 2.30 14.03 16.44
C TYR A 22 2.61 15.12 15.42
N THR A 23 1.59 15.61 14.73
CA THR A 23 1.75 16.65 13.70
C THR A 23 2.09 18.00 14.30
N VAL A 24 1.51 18.37 15.42
CA VAL A 24 1.69 19.71 16.01
C VAL A 24 2.87 19.78 17.00
N THR A 25 3.29 18.65 17.58
CA THR A 25 4.42 18.62 18.55
C THR A 25 5.70 19.30 18.03
N PRO A 26 6.14 19.06 16.79
CA PRO A 26 7.33 19.76 16.26
C PRO A 26 7.19 21.28 16.18
N LEU A 27 5.96 21.79 16.05
CA LEU A 27 5.68 23.22 15.98
C LEU A 27 5.81 23.92 17.34
N PHE A 28 5.69 23.16 18.44
CA PHE A 28 5.80 23.66 19.81
C PHE A 28 7.17 23.40 20.43
N SER A 29 7.95 22.47 19.89
CA SER A 29 9.24 22.09 20.49
C SER A 29 10.44 22.77 19.83
N LYS A 30 11.21 23.54 20.61
CA LYS A 30 12.60 23.90 20.28
C LYS A 30 13.55 22.68 20.33
N LEU A 31 13.03 21.46 20.49
CA LEU A 31 13.77 20.30 21.01
C LEU A 31 13.96 19.17 20.00
N SER A 32 13.88 19.36 18.71
CA SER A 32 14.26 18.25 17.83
C SER A 32 15.28 18.66 16.78
N SER A 33 16.52 18.79 17.21
CA SER A 33 17.67 18.78 16.30
C SER A 33 18.01 17.37 15.76
N HIS A 34 17.24 16.31 16.13
CA HIS A 34 17.47 14.94 15.64
C HIS A 34 16.15 14.16 15.47
N PRO A 35 15.58 14.08 14.25
CA PRO A 35 14.34 13.35 13.99
C PRO A 35 14.46 11.80 14.10
N GLY A 36 15.66 11.26 14.29
CA GLY A 36 15.94 9.83 14.22
C GLY A 36 15.98 9.05 15.55
N GLN A 37 15.83 9.68 16.70
CA GLN A 37 15.96 9.03 18.01
C GLN A 37 14.76 9.21 18.94
N MET A 38 13.54 9.18 18.40
CA MET A 38 12.39 9.00 19.27
C MET A 38 12.32 7.53 19.71
N GLU A 39 12.92 7.22 20.85
CA GLU A 39 12.59 5.99 21.58
C GLU A 39 11.09 5.96 21.82
N LYS A 40 10.44 5.00 21.15
CA LYS A 40 8.98 4.81 21.14
C LYS A 40 8.44 4.75 22.56
N GLY A 41 7.75 5.79 23.01
CA GLY A 41 6.96 5.81 24.23
C GLY A 41 7.38 6.86 25.26
N ARG A 42 8.61 6.91 25.72
CA ARG A 42 9.02 7.75 26.86
C ARG A 42 9.21 9.23 26.49
N ASN A 43 9.66 9.50 25.27
CA ASN A 43 9.84 10.85 24.75
C ASN A 43 8.53 11.44 24.21
N PHE A 44 7.62 10.60 23.72
CA PHE A 44 6.27 11.00 23.36
C PHE A 44 5.51 11.55 24.57
N VAL A 45 5.56 10.85 25.70
CA VAL A 45 4.94 11.28 26.96
C VAL A 45 5.47 12.65 27.41
N LYS A 46 6.77 12.88 27.31
CA LYS A 46 7.38 14.17 27.68
C LYS A 46 6.96 15.28 26.71
N ALA A 47 6.88 14.97 25.39
CA ALA A 47 6.46 15.94 24.38
C ALA A 47 4.97 16.29 24.56
N VAL A 48 4.10 15.30 24.77
CA VAL A 48 2.66 15.51 25.05
C VAL A 48 2.49 16.34 26.33
N ASN A 49 3.21 16.04 27.41
CA ASN A 49 3.17 16.84 28.62
C ASN A 49 3.65 18.28 28.39
N SER A 50 4.67 18.50 27.59
CA SER A 50 5.15 19.84 27.26
C SER A 50 4.12 20.64 26.46
N ILE A 51 3.39 19.98 25.55
CA ILE A 51 2.32 20.58 24.76
C ILE A 51 1.11 20.88 25.65
N LEU A 52 0.71 19.90 26.47
CA LEU A 52 -0.39 20.08 27.42
C LEU A 52 -0.12 21.23 28.38
N GLN A 53 1.11 21.37 28.87
CA GLN A 53 1.49 22.50 29.72
C GLN A 53 1.54 23.84 28.96
N ALA A 54 1.90 23.83 27.68
CA ALA A 54 1.95 25.05 26.88
C ALA A 54 0.55 25.51 26.42
N VAL A 55 -0.34 24.56 26.13
CA VAL A 55 -1.71 24.83 25.64
C VAL A 55 -2.71 24.93 26.81
N PHE A 56 -2.45 24.23 27.91
CA PHE A 56 -3.29 24.23 29.12
C PHE A 56 -2.42 24.44 30.37
N PRO A 57 -2.05 25.68 30.71
CA PRO A 57 -1.20 25.99 31.87
C PRO A 57 -1.80 25.49 33.20
N GLN A 58 -3.12 25.27 33.28
CA GLN A 58 -3.81 24.77 34.47
C GLN A 58 -3.74 23.24 34.65
N ALA A 59 -3.25 22.49 33.65
CA ALA A 59 -3.12 21.03 33.73
C ALA A 59 -1.84 20.54 34.42
N SER A 60 -1.07 21.42 35.02
CA SER A 60 0.23 21.14 35.66
C SER A 60 0.19 20.26 36.92
N GLY A 61 -0.99 19.76 37.32
CA GLY A 61 -1.19 18.88 38.48
C GLY A 61 -1.47 17.41 38.18
N LEU A 62 -1.60 17.01 36.90
CA LEU A 62 -1.99 15.65 36.51
C LEU A 62 -0.75 14.77 36.23
N GLY A 63 0.03 14.50 37.28
CA GLY A 63 1.09 13.52 37.23
C GLY A 63 0.54 12.10 37.05
N ASN A 64 1.12 11.37 36.11
CA ASN A 64 1.19 9.91 36.01
C ASN A 64 0.02 9.07 35.45
N THR A 65 -1.05 9.61 34.90
CA THR A 65 -2.10 8.79 34.24
C THR A 65 -2.28 9.17 32.79
N LEU A 66 -1.33 8.72 31.95
CA LEU A 66 -1.29 9.03 30.51
C LEU A 66 -2.35 8.33 29.67
N THR A 67 -2.98 7.31 30.15
CA THR A 67 -4.09 6.61 29.49
C THR A 67 -5.37 7.44 29.42
N ASN A 68 -5.57 8.35 30.35
CA ASN A 68 -6.77 9.21 30.40
C ASN A 68 -6.52 10.61 29.80
N SER A 69 -5.30 10.93 29.37
CA SER A 69 -4.95 12.29 28.94
C SER A 69 -5.47 12.64 27.54
N LEU A 70 -5.80 11.66 26.71
CA LEU A 70 -6.36 11.92 25.38
C LEU A 70 -7.79 12.49 25.44
N GLU A 71 -8.52 12.25 26.51
CA GLU A 71 -9.87 12.84 26.71
C GLU A 71 -9.83 14.38 26.71
N TYR A 72 -8.74 14.95 27.23
CA TYR A 72 -8.57 16.41 27.34
C TYR A 72 -7.94 17.05 26.12
N VAL A 73 -7.53 16.26 25.13
CA VAL A 73 -6.95 16.80 23.89
C VAL A 73 -8.05 17.35 23.01
N VAL A 74 -8.03 18.65 22.80
CA VAL A 74 -8.88 19.34 21.84
C VAL A 74 -8.09 19.52 20.54
N VAL A 75 -8.56 18.88 19.47
CA VAL A 75 -7.99 19.05 18.15
C VAL A 75 -8.48 20.36 17.54
N THR A 76 -7.60 21.11 16.89
CA THR A 76 -7.94 22.38 16.26
C THR A 76 -7.54 22.38 14.79
N PRO A 77 -8.38 22.95 13.89
CA PRO A 77 -8.09 22.99 12.45
C PRO A 77 -6.98 23.98 12.10
N VAL A 78 -6.62 24.85 13.05
CA VAL A 78 -5.59 25.87 12.87
C VAL A 78 -4.65 25.84 14.05
N VAL A 79 -3.36 25.84 13.76
CA VAL A 79 -2.29 25.79 14.78
C VAL A 79 -1.28 26.90 14.49
N GLU A 80 -0.87 27.63 15.55
CA GLU A 80 0.22 28.59 15.43
C GLU A 80 1.58 27.87 15.53
N ASP A 81 2.41 28.07 14.53
CA ASP A 81 3.79 27.63 14.56
C ASP A 81 4.63 28.57 15.41
N HIS A 82 4.99 28.16 16.61
CA HIS A 82 5.74 28.98 17.56
C HIS A 82 7.15 29.36 17.09
N ILE A 83 7.69 28.64 16.11
CA ILE A 83 9.01 28.92 15.53
C ILE A 83 8.92 30.01 14.48
N THR A 84 8.03 29.82 13.50
CA THR A 84 7.87 30.72 12.34
C THR A 84 6.89 31.86 12.60
N LYS A 85 6.13 31.80 13.70
CA LYS A 85 5.03 32.73 14.03
C LYS A 85 3.96 32.80 12.95
N THR A 86 3.79 31.74 12.17
CA THR A 86 2.80 31.61 11.13
C THR A 86 1.68 30.68 11.56
N THR A 87 0.49 30.94 11.05
CA THR A 87 -0.66 30.07 11.25
C THR A 87 -0.69 28.97 10.19
N LYS A 88 -0.81 27.71 10.62
CA LYS A 88 -0.90 26.55 9.74
C LYS A 88 -2.26 25.91 9.85
N LYS A 89 -2.84 25.54 8.70
CA LYS A 89 -4.08 24.75 8.65
C LYS A 89 -3.73 23.27 8.74
N VAL A 90 -4.50 22.55 9.57
CA VAL A 90 -4.43 21.09 9.67
C VAL A 90 -5.46 20.50 8.71
N VAL A 91 -5.02 19.51 7.94
CA VAL A 91 -5.88 18.72 7.06
C VAL A 91 -5.93 17.31 7.62
N LEU A 92 -7.12 16.77 7.84
CA LEU A 92 -7.30 15.38 8.23
C LEU A 92 -7.38 14.52 6.97
N VAL A 93 -6.49 13.52 6.87
CA VAL A 93 -6.50 12.56 5.78
C VAL A 93 -6.87 11.19 6.34
N PHE A 94 -8.00 10.66 5.93
CA PHE A 94 -8.52 9.34 6.26
C PHE A 94 -8.19 8.38 5.14
N ASP A 95 -7.31 7.43 5.39
CA ASP A 95 -6.85 6.43 4.44
C ASP A 95 -7.34 5.04 4.83
N ASP A 96 -7.44 4.11 3.87
CA ASP A 96 -7.95 2.75 4.08
C ASP A 96 -9.38 2.70 4.65
N VAL A 97 -10.25 3.61 4.22
CA VAL A 97 -11.66 3.66 4.67
C VAL A 97 -12.39 2.36 4.34
N ASP A 98 -12.08 1.77 3.19
CA ASP A 98 -12.57 0.47 2.72
C ASP A 98 -12.10 -0.73 3.56
N ARG A 99 -11.12 -0.54 4.46
CA ARG A 99 -10.59 -1.56 5.37
C ARG A 99 -10.96 -1.33 6.83
N SER A 100 -11.76 -0.32 7.09
CA SER A 100 -12.31 -0.07 8.42
C SER A 100 -13.37 -1.12 8.76
N VAL A 101 -13.42 -1.53 10.02
CA VAL A 101 -14.47 -2.42 10.55
C VAL A 101 -15.75 -1.64 10.86
N LEU A 102 -15.65 -0.31 10.93
CA LEU A 102 -16.79 0.56 11.19
C LEU A 102 -17.76 0.56 10.02
N ASN A 103 -19.04 0.67 10.34
CA ASN A 103 -20.06 0.95 9.35
C ASN A 103 -19.73 2.27 8.63
N CYS A 104 -19.83 2.25 7.29
CA CYS A 104 -19.42 3.38 6.47
C CYS A 104 -20.22 4.65 6.78
N ALA A 105 -21.51 4.53 7.08
CA ALA A 105 -22.36 5.66 7.42
C ALA A 105 -21.98 6.28 8.78
N GLU A 106 -21.65 5.46 9.77
CA GLU A 106 -21.15 5.93 11.08
C GLU A 106 -19.80 6.65 10.93
N LEU A 107 -18.90 6.06 10.13
CA LEU A 107 -17.60 6.64 9.84
C LEU A 107 -17.73 7.99 9.15
N LEU A 108 -18.54 8.07 8.08
CA LEU A 108 -18.79 9.34 7.38
C LEU A 108 -19.48 10.35 8.27
N GLY A 109 -20.42 9.94 9.13
CA GLY A 109 -21.04 10.80 10.13
C GLY A 109 -20.03 11.41 11.10
N CYS A 110 -19.08 10.61 11.58
CA CYS A 110 -17.98 11.09 12.43
C CYS A 110 -17.06 12.05 11.67
N ILE A 111 -16.69 11.75 10.42
CA ILE A 111 -15.87 12.64 9.58
C ILE A 111 -16.59 13.96 9.33
N ASN A 112 -17.92 13.91 9.10
CA ASN A 112 -18.74 15.10 8.90
C ASN A 112 -18.73 16.02 10.13
N ASP A 113 -18.72 15.46 11.35
CA ASP A 113 -18.61 16.24 12.59
C ASP A 113 -17.30 17.08 12.60
N TYR A 114 -16.19 16.49 12.20
CA TYR A 114 -14.93 17.23 12.04
C TYR A 114 -14.97 18.28 10.95
N CYS A 115 -15.71 18.05 9.86
CA CYS A 115 -15.86 19.03 8.79
C CYS A 115 -16.74 20.21 9.16
N GLU A 116 -17.98 19.90 9.59
CA GLU A 116 -19.01 20.93 9.80
C GLU A 116 -18.86 21.66 11.15
N ASN A 117 -18.68 20.90 12.24
CA ASN A 117 -18.68 21.49 13.57
C ASN A 117 -17.29 21.94 14.02
N GLN A 118 -16.25 21.25 13.60
CA GLN A 118 -14.87 21.56 13.99
C GLN A 118 -14.07 22.28 12.88
N HIS A 119 -14.66 22.46 11.69
CA HIS A 119 -14.12 23.22 10.56
C HIS A 119 -12.77 22.69 10.02
N PHE A 120 -12.54 21.38 10.09
CA PHE A 120 -11.38 20.77 9.46
C PHE A 120 -11.59 20.63 7.95
N ASN A 121 -10.52 20.85 7.18
CA ASN A 121 -10.45 20.33 5.82
C ASN A 121 -10.12 18.84 5.91
N THR A 122 -10.87 18.01 5.18
CA THR A 122 -10.71 16.55 5.22
C THR A 122 -10.50 15.99 3.82
N ILE A 123 -9.74 14.91 3.75
CA ILE A 123 -9.54 14.09 2.54
C ILE A 123 -9.85 12.66 2.92
N ILE A 124 -10.70 12.01 2.15
CA ILE A 124 -11.03 10.59 2.29
C ILE A 124 -10.40 9.85 1.12
N ILE A 125 -9.63 8.80 1.41
CA ILE A 125 -9.02 7.92 0.42
C ILE A 125 -9.65 6.54 0.59
N ALA A 126 -10.27 6.04 -0.47
CA ALA A 126 -10.93 4.73 -0.46
C ALA A 126 -10.97 4.12 -1.86
N ASN A 127 -11.12 2.79 -1.93
CA ASN A 127 -11.37 2.12 -3.19
C ASN A 127 -12.80 2.44 -3.66
N ARG A 128 -12.95 2.73 -4.96
CA ARG A 128 -14.25 3.02 -5.58
C ARG A 128 -15.25 1.89 -5.40
N GLU A 129 -14.81 0.66 -5.57
CA GLU A 129 -15.66 -0.54 -5.46
C GLU A 129 -16.33 -0.65 -4.09
N TYR A 130 -15.66 -0.18 -3.04
CA TYR A 130 -16.22 -0.16 -1.69
C TYR A 130 -17.47 0.74 -1.59
N TYR A 131 -17.49 1.85 -2.31
CA TYR A 131 -18.63 2.77 -2.32
C TYR A 131 -19.76 2.34 -3.25
N ASP A 132 -19.45 1.52 -4.27
CA ASP A 132 -20.44 1.03 -5.23
C ASP A 132 -21.06 -0.32 -4.77
N ALA A 133 -20.39 -1.04 -3.87
CA ALA A 133 -20.79 -2.36 -3.36
C ALA A 133 -21.50 -2.32 -1.99
N SER A 134 -21.75 -1.13 -1.42
CA SER A 134 -22.50 -1.02 -0.17
C SER A 134 -23.92 -1.58 -0.33
N ASP A 135 -24.31 -2.42 0.64
CA ASP A 135 -25.52 -3.22 0.70
C ASP A 135 -26.77 -2.45 0.19
N PRO A 136 -27.55 -3.01 -0.76
CA PRO A 136 -28.75 -2.38 -1.29
C PRO A 136 -29.81 -1.99 -0.23
N GLN A 137 -29.72 -2.54 0.99
CA GLN A 137 -30.65 -2.21 2.07
C GLN A 137 -30.33 -0.91 2.83
N ASP A 138 -29.08 -0.39 2.72
CA ASP A 138 -28.65 0.86 3.37
C ASP A 138 -28.40 2.01 2.36
N ASP A 139 -28.74 1.81 1.10
CA ASP A 139 -28.33 2.68 -0.03
C ASP A 139 -28.83 4.14 0.14
N ASP A 140 -30.05 4.34 0.59
CA ASP A 140 -30.60 5.68 0.73
C ASP A 140 -29.99 6.49 1.88
N PHE A 141 -29.72 5.84 3.01
CA PHE A 141 -29.08 6.49 4.16
C PHE A 141 -27.60 6.78 3.86
N PHE A 142 -26.90 5.82 3.29
CA PHE A 142 -25.52 6.00 2.88
C PHE A 142 -25.36 7.10 1.84
N ARG A 143 -26.23 7.15 0.83
CA ARG A 143 -26.23 8.22 -0.19
C ARG A 143 -26.45 9.59 0.44
N ALA A 144 -27.42 9.72 1.36
CA ALA A 144 -27.71 10.98 2.03
C ALA A 144 -26.53 11.46 2.90
N VAL A 145 -25.88 10.56 3.64
CA VAL A 145 -24.71 10.90 4.45
C VAL A 145 -23.52 11.27 3.55
N ARG A 146 -23.30 10.51 2.47
CA ARG A 146 -22.23 10.79 1.51
C ARG A 146 -22.42 12.14 0.82
N GLU A 147 -23.63 12.42 0.33
CA GLU A 147 -23.96 13.70 -0.33
C GLU A 147 -23.67 14.88 0.59
N LYS A 148 -23.97 14.73 1.88
CA LYS A 148 -23.72 15.75 2.88
C LYS A 148 -22.23 15.90 3.22
N THR A 149 -21.50 14.79 3.32
CA THR A 149 -20.11 14.77 3.83
C THR A 149 -19.07 15.02 2.74
N VAL A 150 -19.32 14.53 1.52
CA VAL A 150 -18.34 14.55 0.43
C VAL A 150 -18.71 15.63 -0.59
N ALA A 151 -18.04 16.77 -0.51
CA ALA A 151 -18.27 17.89 -1.43
C ALA A 151 -17.75 17.60 -2.85
N TYR A 152 -16.61 16.93 -2.97
CA TYR A 152 -15.97 16.62 -4.26
C TYR A 152 -15.41 15.21 -4.25
N THR A 153 -15.60 14.48 -5.34
CA THR A 153 -14.98 13.19 -5.58
C THR A 153 -14.00 13.31 -6.73
N VAL A 154 -12.75 12.92 -6.50
CA VAL A 154 -11.70 12.91 -7.51
C VAL A 154 -11.23 11.47 -7.71
N PHE A 155 -11.29 11.03 -8.95
CA PHE A 155 -10.74 9.72 -9.31
C PHE A 155 -9.24 9.86 -9.60
N ASN A 156 -8.45 9.04 -8.91
CA ASN A 156 -7.03 8.95 -9.20
C ASN A 156 -6.83 8.02 -10.40
N CYS A 157 -6.39 8.59 -11.52
CA CYS A 157 -5.97 7.83 -12.69
C CYS A 157 -4.44 7.76 -12.67
N PRO A 158 -3.84 6.63 -12.26
CA PRO A 158 -2.40 6.54 -12.14
C PRO A 158 -1.72 6.60 -13.52
N ASP A 159 -0.68 7.42 -13.63
CA ASP A 159 0.24 7.41 -14.77
C ASP A 159 1.27 6.28 -14.54
N TYR A 160 0.90 5.06 -14.91
CA TYR A 160 1.75 3.89 -14.72
C TYR A 160 3.10 4.02 -15.41
N LYS A 161 3.18 4.66 -16.57
CA LYS A 161 4.45 4.90 -17.25
C LYS A 161 5.40 5.71 -16.39
N LYS A 162 4.92 6.83 -15.86
CA LYS A 162 5.72 7.68 -14.97
C LYS A 162 6.08 7.00 -13.65
N ILE A 163 5.15 6.21 -13.10
CA ILE A 163 5.36 5.48 -11.86
C ILE A 163 6.44 4.42 -12.03
N ILE A 164 6.37 3.61 -13.10
CA ILE A 164 7.35 2.54 -13.38
C ILE A 164 8.70 3.15 -13.70
N HIS A 165 8.75 4.19 -14.53
CA HIS A 165 9.99 4.91 -14.82
C HIS A 165 10.67 5.42 -13.53
N ASN A 166 9.92 6.07 -12.64
CA ASN A 166 10.44 6.54 -11.37
C ASN A 166 10.84 5.40 -10.43
N LEU A 167 10.09 4.31 -10.44
CA LEU A 167 10.38 3.11 -9.65
C LEU A 167 11.71 2.50 -10.08
N ILE A 168 11.90 2.26 -11.37
CA ILE A 168 13.12 1.64 -11.90
C ILE A 168 14.32 2.56 -11.70
N GLY A 169 14.16 3.88 -11.91
CA GLY A 169 15.24 4.84 -11.83
C GLY A 169 15.69 5.24 -10.43
N ASN A 170 14.77 5.19 -9.44
CA ASN A 170 15.04 5.74 -8.10
C ASN A 170 14.98 4.71 -6.97
N TRP A 171 14.55 3.48 -7.24
CA TRP A 171 14.52 2.43 -6.23
C TRP A 171 15.93 1.87 -6.01
N ASP A 172 16.25 1.53 -4.77
CA ASP A 172 17.50 0.83 -4.45
C ASP A 172 17.41 -0.65 -4.83
N TRP A 173 17.85 -0.97 -6.05
CA TRP A 173 17.88 -2.34 -6.58
C TRP A 173 19.10 -3.15 -6.08
N LYS A 174 19.83 -2.64 -5.08
CA LYS A 174 21.01 -3.25 -4.44
C LYS A 174 22.25 -3.41 -5.34
N THR A 175 22.08 -3.57 -6.65
CA THR A 175 23.16 -3.67 -7.61
C THR A 175 22.84 -2.87 -8.86
N GLU A 176 23.85 -2.20 -9.40
CA GLU A 176 23.74 -1.38 -10.61
C GLU A 176 23.38 -2.25 -11.82
N GLU A 177 24.00 -3.44 -11.95
CA GLU A 177 23.76 -4.39 -13.04
C GLU A 177 22.28 -4.83 -13.13
N TYR A 178 21.65 -5.14 -11.99
CA TYR A 178 20.24 -5.48 -11.99
C TYR A 178 19.33 -4.27 -12.27
N GLY A 179 19.72 -3.09 -11.80
CA GLY A 179 19.04 -1.84 -12.11
C GLY A 179 19.06 -1.53 -13.61
N ASP A 180 20.20 -1.77 -14.28
CA ASP A 180 20.33 -1.58 -15.71
C ASP A 180 19.53 -2.63 -16.50
N PHE A 181 19.52 -3.89 -16.07
CA PHE A 181 18.64 -4.92 -16.61
C PHE A 181 17.15 -4.50 -16.54
N LEU A 182 16.69 -3.96 -15.43
CA LEU A 182 15.31 -3.48 -15.31
C LEU A 182 15.02 -2.27 -16.23
N LYS A 183 15.99 -1.37 -16.42
CA LYS A 183 15.83 -0.22 -17.34
C LYS A 183 15.70 -0.68 -18.78
N GLU A 184 16.48 -1.69 -19.20
CA GLU A 184 16.37 -2.28 -20.54
C GLU A 184 14.98 -2.87 -20.80
N HIS A 185 14.32 -3.38 -19.73
CA HIS A 185 13.01 -4.04 -19.82
C HIS A 185 11.85 -3.15 -19.36
N GLU A 186 12.05 -1.84 -19.18
CA GLU A 186 11.05 -0.92 -18.64
C GLU A 186 9.73 -0.94 -19.42
N GLU A 187 9.80 -0.93 -20.77
CA GLU A 187 8.60 -0.94 -21.61
C GLU A 187 7.82 -2.26 -21.48
N THR A 188 8.52 -3.39 -21.39
CA THR A 188 7.88 -4.70 -21.21
C THR A 188 7.28 -4.85 -19.81
N ILE A 189 7.95 -4.33 -18.78
CA ILE A 189 7.39 -4.27 -17.41
C ILE A 189 6.12 -3.42 -17.40
N LEU A 190 6.11 -2.30 -18.12
CA LEU A 190 4.93 -1.44 -18.26
C LEU A 190 3.80 -2.19 -18.96
N GLU A 191 4.07 -2.89 -20.04
CA GLU A 191 3.07 -3.70 -20.76
C GLU A 191 2.49 -4.80 -19.86
N LEU A 192 3.32 -5.55 -19.16
CA LEU A 192 2.90 -6.58 -18.22
C LEU A 192 1.98 -6.01 -17.13
N PHE A 193 2.32 -4.85 -16.61
CA PHE A 193 1.65 -4.28 -15.45
C PHE A 193 0.43 -3.42 -15.80
N ALA A 194 0.50 -2.61 -16.84
CA ALA A 194 -0.47 -1.55 -17.10
C ALA A 194 -1.48 -1.87 -18.22
N SER A 195 -1.14 -2.77 -19.18
CA SER A 195 -2.08 -3.09 -20.25
C SER A 195 -3.13 -4.10 -19.78
N ASP A 196 -4.39 -3.74 -19.89
CA ASP A 196 -5.47 -4.71 -19.76
C ASP A 196 -5.71 -5.36 -21.13
N PRO A 197 -5.63 -6.70 -21.23
CA PRO A 197 -5.88 -7.40 -22.49
C PRO A 197 -7.34 -7.30 -22.95
N PHE A 198 -8.23 -6.91 -22.03
CA PHE A 198 -9.66 -6.75 -22.29
C PHE A 198 -10.13 -5.38 -21.85
N ASP A 199 -10.91 -4.69 -22.70
CA ASP A 199 -11.73 -3.56 -22.25
C ASP A 199 -12.90 -4.16 -21.44
N THR A 200 -12.62 -4.40 -20.14
CA THR A 200 -13.43 -5.24 -19.24
C THR A 200 -14.77 -4.67 -18.85
N ARG A 201 -15.19 -3.56 -19.49
CA ARG A 201 -16.49 -2.96 -19.20
C ARG A 201 -17.70 -3.85 -19.54
N ASP A 202 -17.50 -4.91 -20.33
CA ASP A 202 -18.56 -5.83 -20.77
C ASP A 202 -18.28 -7.33 -20.48
N ALA A 203 -17.20 -7.67 -19.81
CA ALA A 203 -16.84 -9.06 -19.58
C ALA A 203 -17.29 -9.52 -18.17
N ASP A 204 -18.16 -10.52 -18.17
CA ASP A 204 -18.54 -11.34 -17.01
C ASP A 204 -17.33 -12.17 -16.48
N THR A 205 -16.11 -11.74 -16.78
CA THR A 205 -14.86 -12.42 -16.42
C THR A 205 -14.29 -11.82 -15.13
N SER A 206 -14.25 -12.66 -14.12
CA SER A 206 -13.64 -12.39 -12.81
C SER A 206 -12.11 -12.26 -12.84
N LEU A 207 -11.48 -12.29 -14.02
CA LEU A 207 -10.04 -12.24 -14.20
C LEU A 207 -9.60 -10.79 -14.42
N MET A 208 -8.91 -10.22 -13.44
CA MET A 208 -8.37 -8.87 -13.54
C MET A 208 -6.86 -8.87 -13.27
N LYS A 209 -6.12 -8.06 -14.03
CA LYS A 209 -4.70 -7.84 -13.76
C LYS A 209 -4.47 -7.18 -12.40
N ASN A 210 -3.34 -7.53 -11.82
CA ASN A 210 -2.89 -6.93 -10.57
C ASN A 210 -2.14 -5.62 -10.83
N HIS A 211 -2.83 -4.49 -10.67
CA HIS A 211 -2.23 -3.16 -10.78
C HIS A 211 -1.66 -2.63 -9.44
N ASN A 212 -1.39 -3.51 -8.48
CA ASN A 212 -0.83 -3.12 -7.19
C ASN A 212 0.69 -2.95 -7.30
N ILE A 213 1.16 -1.72 -7.19
CA ILE A 213 2.58 -1.37 -7.27
C ILE A 213 3.44 -2.09 -6.23
N ARG A 214 2.91 -2.37 -5.03
CA ARG A 214 3.63 -3.16 -4.02
C ARG A 214 3.85 -4.60 -4.49
N SER A 215 2.88 -5.16 -5.21
CA SER A 215 3.03 -6.50 -5.81
C SER A 215 4.12 -6.50 -6.89
N LEU A 216 4.17 -5.47 -7.73
CA LEU A 216 5.23 -5.31 -8.72
C LEU A 216 6.60 -5.18 -8.05
N ILE A 217 6.78 -4.26 -7.11
CA ILE A 217 8.02 -4.08 -6.35
C ILE A 217 8.49 -5.40 -5.75
N THR A 218 7.59 -6.09 -5.04
CA THR A 218 7.93 -7.38 -4.41
C THR A 218 8.31 -8.45 -5.44
N SER A 219 7.69 -8.43 -6.63
CA SER A 219 8.04 -9.36 -7.73
C SER A 219 9.44 -9.08 -8.24
N LEU A 220 9.76 -7.81 -8.52
CA LEU A 220 11.09 -7.41 -8.99
C LEU A 220 12.17 -7.69 -7.95
N GLU A 221 11.95 -7.36 -6.67
CA GLU A 221 12.87 -7.67 -5.57
C GLU A 221 13.06 -9.18 -5.37
N SER A 222 12.00 -9.95 -5.58
CA SER A 222 12.07 -11.41 -5.48
C SER A 222 12.87 -12.01 -6.64
N PHE A 223 12.67 -11.50 -7.86
CA PHE A 223 13.47 -11.94 -9.01
C PHE A 223 14.94 -11.66 -8.82
N HIS A 224 15.33 -10.52 -8.25
CA HIS A 224 16.72 -10.20 -7.95
C HIS A 224 17.44 -11.29 -7.14
N ARG A 225 16.72 -12.03 -6.26
CA ARG A 225 17.31 -13.09 -5.43
C ARG A 225 17.81 -14.28 -6.26
N ILE A 226 17.19 -14.54 -7.40
CA ILE A 226 17.55 -15.64 -8.30
C ILE A 226 18.32 -15.16 -9.54
N TYR A 227 18.31 -13.87 -9.83
CA TYR A 227 18.89 -13.26 -11.03
C TYR A 227 20.32 -13.71 -11.31
N TYR A 228 21.23 -13.60 -10.33
CA TYR A 228 22.60 -13.99 -10.50
C TYR A 228 22.81 -15.51 -10.64
N HIS A 229 21.96 -16.31 -10.04
CA HIS A 229 22.00 -17.77 -10.22
C HIS A 229 21.64 -18.12 -11.66
N LEU A 230 20.63 -17.45 -12.22
CA LEU A 230 20.20 -17.68 -13.61
C LEU A 230 21.27 -17.24 -14.62
N ILE A 231 21.88 -16.06 -14.45
CA ILE A 231 22.97 -15.58 -15.28
C ILE A 231 24.18 -16.52 -15.23
N ASN A 232 24.63 -16.84 -14.03
CA ASN A 232 25.81 -17.70 -13.85
C ASN A 232 25.62 -19.11 -14.43
N ALA A 233 24.39 -19.58 -14.48
CA ALA A 233 24.04 -20.84 -15.10
C ALA A 233 23.87 -20.75 -16.63
N GLY A 234 23.87 -19.52 -17.19
CA GLY A 234 23.72 -19.31 -18.64
C GLY A 234 22.34 -19.73 -19.16
N ILE A 235 21.27 -19.32 -18.46
CA ILE A 235 19.90 -19.59 -18.89
C ILE A 235 19.71 -19.05 -20.35
N PRO A 236 19.20 -19.88 -21.29
CA PRO A 236 19.14 -19.52 -22.71
C PRO A 236 18.29 -18.29 -23.02
N ASP A 237 17.24 -18.03 -22.24
CA ASP A 237 16.29 -16.93 -22.46
C ASP A 237 15.93 -16.32 -21.10
N LEU A 238 16.84 -15.52 -20.56
CA LEU A 238 16.67 -14.87 -19.27
C LEU A 238 15.48 -13.91 -19.28
N ASP A 239 15.27 -13.19 -20.38
CA ASP A 239 14.22 -12.20 -20.53
C ASP A 239 12.84 -12.88 -20.43
N ARG A 240 12.65 -13.97 -21.15
CA ARG A 240 11.39 -14.73 -21.09
C ARG A 240 11.16 -15.38 -19.74
N TYR A 241 12.23 -15.84 -19.11
CA TYR A 241 12.15 -16.33 -17.72
C TYR A 241 11.70 -15.21 -16.77
N PHE A 242 12.30 -14.02 -16.90
CA PHE A 242 11.95 -12.85 -16.12
C PHE A 242 10.49 -12.44 -16.30
N PHE A 243 10.02 -12.34 -17.56
CA PHE A 243 8.63 -11.97 -17.84
C PHE A 243 7.65 -13.01 -17.29
N SER A 244 7.98 -14.29 -17.42
CA SER A 244 7.17 -15.38 -16.86
C SER A 244 7.13 -15.32 -15.33
N PHE A 245 8.26 -15.00 -14.68
CA PHE A 245 8.33 -14.83 -13.23
C PHE A 245 7.46 -13.67 -12.74
N VAL A 246 7.58 -12.50 -13.37
CA VAL A 246 6.82 -11.30 -12.98
C VAL A 246 5.32 -11.53 -13.21
N ALA A 247 4.94 -12.04 -14.38
CA ALA A 247 3.55 -12.35 -14.72
C ALA A 247 2.91 -13.32 -13.71
N PHE A 248 3.57 -14.43 -13.43
CA PHE A 248 3.09 -15.41 -12.46
C PHE A 248 3.01 -14.85 -11.03
N SER A 249 4.01 -14.07 -10.63
CA SER A 249 4.03 -13.43 -9.32
C SER A 249 2.90 -12.39 -9.16
N LEU A 250 2.60 -11.62 -10.19
CA LEU A 250 1.48 -10.67 -10.18
C LEU A 250 0.14 -11.40 -10.15
N ALA A 251 -0.04 -12.46 -10.95
CA ALA A 251 -1.24 -13.27 -10.98
C ALA A 251 -1.53 -13.88 -9.60
N GLU A 252 -0.57 -14.58 -9.01
CA GLU A 252 -0.75 -15.25 -7.70
C GLU A 252 -1.07 -14.26 -6.57
N LYS A 253 -0.67 -12.99 -6.69
CA LYS A 253 -0.97 -11.94 -5.71
C LYS A 253 -2.30 -11.23 -5.94
N SER A 254 -2.92 -11.36 -7.10
CA SER A 254 -4.22 -10.73 -7.36
C SER A 254 -5.38 -11.49 -6.72
N GLY A 255 -5.25 -12.81 -6.60
CA GLY A 255 -6.34 -13.69 -6.22
C GLY A 255 -7.40 -13.82 -7.32
N VAL A 256 -8.18 -14.87 -7.30
CA VAL A 256 -9.32 -15.08 -8.21
C VAL A 256 -10.60 -15.18 -7.40
N CYS A 257 -11.61 -14.39 -7.74
CA CYS A 257 -12.96 -14.56 -7.23
C CYS A 257 -13.76 -15.36 -8.24
N ARG A 258 -14.15 -16.60 -7.91
CA ARG A 258 -15.03 -17.44 -8.73
C ARG A 258 -16.30 -17.74 -7.96
N ASN A 259 -17.46 -17.43 -8.56
CA ASN A 259 -18.77 -17.74 -7.97
C ASN A 259 -18.90 -17.30 -6.49
N GLY A 260 -18.38 -16.13 -6.15
CA GLY A 260 -18.38 -15.62 -4.77
C GLY A 260 -17.38 -16.27 -3.82
N THR A 261 -16.51 -17.16 -4.33
CA THR A 261 -15.43 -17.77 -3.55
C THR A 261 -14.09 -17.23 -4.01
N THR A 262 -13.32 -16.66 -3.11
CA THR A 262 -11.96 -16.19 -3.42
C THR A 262 -11.03 -17.40 -3.56
N SER A 263 -10.47 -17.61 -4.75
CA SER A 263 -9.38 -18.55 -4.99
C SER A 263 -8.09 -17.77 -5.21
N TYR A 264 -7.01 -18.22 -4.55
CA TYR A 264 -5.68 -17.60 -4.69
C TYR A 264 -4.79 -18.35 -5.69
N ARG A 265 -5.39 -19.22 -6.52
CA ARG A 265 -4.62 -20.02 -7.47
C ARG A 265 -5.15 -19.85 -8.87
N PHE A 266 -4.26 -19.41 -9.75
CA PHE A 266 -4.49 -19.38 -11.18
C PHE A 266 -4.00 -20.68 -11.82
N THR A 267 -4.72 -21.14 -12.86
CA THR A 267 -4.20 -22.10 -13.82
C THR A 267 -3.22 -21.40 -14.76
N ASP A 268 -2.33 -22.15 -15.39
CA ASP A 268 -1.39 -21.55 -16.35
C ASP A 268 -2.11 -20.89 -17.54
N ASP A 269 -3.25 -21.46 -18.00
CA ASP A 269 -4.06 -20.87 -19.06
C ASP A 269 -4.63 -19.50 -18.66
N GLU A 270 -5.08 -19.34 -17.42
CA GLU A 270 -5.57 -18.07 -16.89
C GLU A 270 -4.43 -17.04 -16.76
N VAL A 271 -3.23 -17.48 -16.40
CA VAL A 271 -2.06 -16.58 -16.36
C VAL A 271 -1.69 -16.13 -17.76
N VAL A 272 -1.72 -17.05 -18.78
CA VAL A 272 -1.48 -16.70 -20.19
C VAL A 272 -2.53 -15.71 -20.69
N GLU A 273 -3.80 -15.91 -20.33
CA GLU A 273 -4.88 -15.00 -20.71
C GLU A 273 -4.66 -13.58 -20.20
N LEU A 274 -4.28 -13.44 -18.93
CA LEU A 274 -3.98 -12.13 -18.33
C LEU A 274 -2.63 -11.55 -18.76
N TYR A 275 -1.65 -12.41 -18.93
CA TYR A 275 -0.25 -12.05 -19.20
C TYR A 275 0.29 -12.84 -20.40
N PRO A 276 0.08 -12.38 -21.64
CA PRO A 276 0.46 -13.12 -22.84
C PRO A 276 1.97 -13.41 -22.96
N LEU A 277 2.81 -12.68 -22.25
CA LEU A 277 4.26 -12.94 -22.17
C LEU A 277 4.62 -14.09 -21.22
N PHE A 278 3.68 -14.59 -20.44
CA PHE A 278 3.90 -15.74 -19.58
C PHE A 278 4.05 -17.03 -20.38
N SER A 279 5.02 -17.84 -20.00
CA SER A 279 5.20 -19.19 -20.51
C SER A 279 5.50 -20.15 -19.35
N ALA A 280 4.63 -21.11 -19.17
CA ALA A 280 4.73 -22.09 -18.10
C ALA A 280 6.02 -22.90 -18.14
N ASP A 281 6.51 -23.21 -19.34
CA ASP A 281 7.70 -24.04 -19.56
C ASP A 281 9.00 -23.38 -19.08
N PHE A 282 9.01 -22.05 -18.94
CA PHE A 282 10.19 -21.30 -18.52
C PHE A 282 10.33 -21.18 -17.00
N LEU A 283 9.28 -21.39 -16.24
CA LEU A 283 9.30 -21.16 -14.80
C LEU A 283 9.47 -22.47 -14.02
N PHE A 284 10.56 -22.59 -13.29
CA PHE A 284 10.89 -23.76 -12.46
C PHE A 284 9.80 -24.05 -11.42
N ASP A 285 9.57 -25.31 -11.15
CA ASP A 285 8.62 -25.74 -10.14
C ASP A 285 8.99 -25.23 -8.73
N SER A 286 10.28 -25.24 -8.37
CA SER A 286 10.77 -24.67 -7.12
C SER A 286 10.44 -23.20 -6.98
N VAL A 287 10.55 -22.42 -8.05
CA VAL A 287 10.21 -21.00 -8.08
C VAL A 287 8.71 -20.78 -8.00
N ARG A 288 7.90 -21.59 -8.69
CA ARG A 288 6.44 -21.56 -8.57
C ARG A 288 5.97 -21.84 -7.14
N GLN A 289 6.54 -22.87 -6.50
CA GLN A 289 6.24 -23.19 -5.10
C GLN A 289 6.65 -22.07 -4.15
N TRP A 290 7.79 -21.44 -4.42
CA TRP A 290 8.23 -20.30 -3.64
C TRP A 290 7.27 -19.10 -3.76
N ILE A 291 6.86 -18.72 -4.98
CA ILE A 291 5.91 -17.62 -5.21
C ILE A 291 4.57 -17.91 -4.52
N ARG A 292 4.07 -19.15 -4.64
CA ARG A 292 2.77 -19.57 -4.11
C ARG A 292 2.72 -19.69 -2.60
N PHE A 293 3.76 -20.24 -2.00
CA PHE A 293 3.73 -20.67 -0.60
C PHE A 293 4.81 -20.03 0.27
N GLY A 294 5.68 -19.21 -0.32
CA GLY A 294 6.82 -18.61 0.38
C GLY A 294 7.92 -19.61 0.76
N ASN A 295 7.79 -20.88 0.36
CA ASN A 295 8.73 -21.94 0.70
C ASN A 295 9.84 -22.04 -0.36
N TRP A 296 11.04 -21.56 -0.02
CA TRP A 296 12.19 -21.60 -0.90
C TRP A 296 12.97 -22.90 -0.73
N ASP A 297 12.90 -23.79 -1.73
CA ASP A 297 13.71 -25.02 -1.82
C ASP A 297 14.93 -24.77 -2.74
N LYS A 298 16.05 -24.42 -2.10
CA LYS A 298 17.29 -24.12 -2.80
C LYS A 298 17.85 -25.36 -3.54
N ASP A 299 17.77 -26.55 -2.92
CA ASP A 299 18.33 -27.77 -3.49
C ASP A 299 17.54 -28.19 -4.75
N GLN A 300 16.23 -28.01 -4.73
CA GLN A 300 15.40 -28.27 -5.89
C GLN A 300 15.70 -27.27 -7.01
N PHE A 301 15.82 -25.99 -6.68
CA PHE A 301 16.17 -24.94 -7.63
C PHE A 301 17.53 -25.20 -8.30
N GLU A 302 18.57 -25.56 -7.56
CA GLU A 302 19.88 -25.86 -8.11
C GLU A 302 19.87 -27.12 -9.01
N LYS A 303 19.05 -28.12 -8.69
CA LYS A 303 18.86 -29.31 -9.57
C LYS A 303 18.17 -28.92 -10.88
N GLU A 304 17.16 -28.08 -10.84
CA GLU A 304 16.45 -27.60 -12.03
C GLU A 304 17.37 -26.77 -12.91
N LEU A 305 18.17 -25.89 -12.30
CA LEU A 305 19.17 -25.08 -12.96
C LEU A 305 20.24 -25.93 -13.68
N ALA A 306 20.77 -26.95 -13.00
CA ALA A 306 21.78 -27.85 -13.55
C ALA A 306 21.27 -28.67 -14.76
N ARG A 307 19.98 -28.99 -14.82
CA ARG A 307 19.39 -29.71 -15.97
C ARG A 307 19.44 -28.90 -17.24
N ILE A 308 19.24 -27.59 -17.16
CA ILE A 308 19.26 -26.68 -18.33
C ILE A 308 20.68 -26.52 -18.85
N THR A 309 21.67 -26.36 -17.97
CA THR A 309 23.08 -26.24 -18.36
C THR A 309 23.62 -27.49 -19.04
N THR A 310 23.13 -28.68 -18.69
CA THR A 310 23.55 -29.94 -19.34
C THR A 310 22.97 -30.13 -20.75
N VAL A 311 21.80 -29.59 -21.01
CA VAL A 311 21.15 -29.66 -22.36
C VAL A 311 21.76 -28.66 -23.34
N SER A 312 22.34 -27.57 -22.86
CA SER A 312 22.95 -26.51 -23.68
C SER A 312 24.38 -26.77 -24.10
N SER A 313 25.03 -27.86 -23.67
CA SER A 313 26.35 -28.25 -24.11
C SER A 313 26.21 -29.10 -25.37
N PRO A 314 26.55 -28.59 -26.58
CA PRO A 314 26.59 -29.44 -27.76
C PRO A 314 27.67 -30.51 -27.58
N GLU A 315 27.32 -31.76 -27.77
CA GLU A 315 28.29 -32.84 -27.90
C GLU A 315 29.39 -32.43 -28.90
N LYS A 316 30.64 -32.44 -28.40
CA LYS A 316 31.83 -32.20 -29.22
C LYS A 316 32.17 -33.41 -30.03
#